data_7e7ac1f2f6a99949ab737186f39821e2
#
_entry.id   7e7ac1f2f6a99949ab737186f39821e2
#
_cell.length_a   1.000
_cell.length_b   1.000
_cell.length_c   1.000
_cell.angle_alpha   90.00
_cell.angle_beta   90.00
_cell.angle_gamma   90.00
#
_symmetry.space_group_name_H-M   'P 1'
#
loop_
_entity.id
_entity.type
_entity.pdbx_description
1 polymer ?
#
loop_
_entity_poly.entity_id
_entity_poly.type
_entity_poly.pdbx_seq_one_letter_code
_entity_poly.pdbx_strand_id
1 'polypeptide(L)'
;MLKEGKIMKKILALLLLLTMLFVTGCDVIKDTLGDIIHSGGSSDTNVDNPDLSEDNQPDDPEVTHNYTAVLTKPTCETSGYTTYTCEECGDSYVADRVYALGHTYEFVVTDPTCETDGYTTYTCTVCDYSYEDDFVLCLDHSYNAVVTLATCETDGYTTYTCSVCEDSFVSDHVKAFGHSYKSTVTKPTCEKDGYTIYSCTGCGDKYTDNVVGAIGHEWIDATTSAPKTCKSCGATEGEKLPTTDDTSEVLYVSYINVGQGDSIFIKVGDCDILIDAGYAEYGTTVSNYLRVNGVDDIELMINTHPDADHCGGLTQVLRDYVVEEVWISKDTNKSTASYKNFVSAIKSEGLTAKQPNAGTVFTYNHMTMTVLYNDIGTDSNNSSIVVMVEYGSYRFLMTGDIGEEVETKLVNAKVDLTCDVLKVGHHGSKYSSTAAFLKATGANYGVICVGQNDYGHPTSAALNRLRSAGINVYRTDRNGDVVFSTNGATLTLPVGTTVSRDASSLYEKATSNVEYYVSITEIKLLCFSSVSKII
;
A
#
# COMPACT_ATOMS: atom_id res chain seq x y z
N MET A 1 -26.82 -17.34 -1.79
CA MET A 1 -27.88 -16.65 -1.05
C MET A 1 -27.51 -16.18 0.36
N LEU A 2 -26.70 -16.89 1.15
CA LEU A 2 -26.28 -16.42 2.50
C LEU A 2 -25.11 -15.42 2.49
N LYS A 3 -24.23 -15.44 1.49
CA LYS A 3 -23.10 -14.47 1.33
C LYS A 3 -23.59 -13.09 0.85
N GLU A 4 -24.53 -13.02 -0.07
CA GLU A 4 -25.05 -11.75 -0.60
C GLU A 4 -25.82 -10.92 0.45
N GLY A 5 -26.47 -11.56 1.40
CA GLY A 5 -27.16 -10.87 2.50
C GLY A 5 -26.24 -10.14 3.49
N LYS A 6 -24.99 -10.62 3.65
CA LYS A 6 -24.00 -9.97 4.55
C LYS A 6 -23.36 -8.75 3.90
N ILE A 7 -23.07 -8.82 2.59
CA ILE A 7 -22.49 -7.70 1.83
C ILE A 7 -23.51 -6.56 1.75
N MET A 8 -24.77 -6.84 1.46
CA MET A 8 -25.84 -5.85 1.41
C MET A 8 -26.10 -5.17 2.77
N LYS A 9 -25.95 -5.91 3.89
CA LYS A 9 -26.06 -5.33 5.23
C LYS A 9 -24.88 -4.42 5.58
N LYS A 10 -23.66 -4.75 5.14
CA LYS A 10 -22.48 -3.89 5.35
C LYS A 10 -22.56 -2.62 4.49
N ILE A 11 -23.00 -2.71 3.25
CA ILE A 11 -23.22 -1.55 2.36
C ILE A 11 -24.34 -0.65 2.92
N LEU A 12 -25.41 -1.21 3.45
CA LEU A 12 -26.50 -0.44 4.06
C LEU A 12 -26.06 0.24 5.38
N ALA A 13 -25.21 -0.43 6.19
CA ALA A 13 -24.63 0.15 7.39
C ALA A 13 -23.65 1.28 7.08
N LEU A 14 -22.85 1.15 6.00
CA LEU A 14 -21.93 2.19 5.54
C LEU A 14 -22.68 3.41 5.00
N LEU A 15 -23.77 3.20 4.24
CA LEU A 15 -24.65 4.28 3.76
C LEU A 15 -25.37 5.00 4.90
N LEU A 16 -25.79 4.29 5.95
CA LEU A 16 -26.39 4.88 7.14
C LEU A 16 -25.39 5.66 8.00
N LEU A 17 -24.11 5.20 8.06
CA LEU A 17 -23.04 5.96 8.74
C LEU A 17 -22.68 7.24 7.98
N LEU A 18 -22.62 7.20 6.63
CA LEU A 18 -22.38 8.39 5.82
C LEU A 18 -23.54 9.41 5.95
N THR A 19 -24.79 8.97 6.01
CA THR A 19 -25.93 9.89 6.20
C THR A 19 -25.99 10.51 7.61
N MET A 20 -25.50 9.83 8.64
CA MET A 20 -25.39 10.41 9.98
C MET A 20 -24.24 11.42 10.12
N LEU A 21 -23.15 11.27 9.35
CA LEU A 21 -22.06 12.26 9.33
C LEU A 21 -22.44 13.57 8.62
N PHE A 22 -23.42 13.54 7.69
CA PHE A 22 -23.92 14.75 7.03
C PHE A 22 -25.00 15.51 7.83
N VAL A 23 -25.62 14.90 8.83
CA VAL A 23 -26.66 15.54 9.65
C VAL A 23 -26.09 16.19 10.92
N THR A 24 -24.88 15.80 11.39
CA THR A 24 -24.26 16.37 12.60
C THR A 24 -23.20 17.44 12.29
N GLY A 25 -22.91 17.73 11.01
CA GLY A 25 -21.89 18.70 10.58
C GLY A 25 -22.38 20.15 10.44
N CYS A 26 -23.67 20.43 10.60
CA CYS A 26 -24.24 21.77 10.33
C CYS A 26 -24.52 22.64 11.57
N ASP A 27 -24.39 22.12 12.80
CA ASP A 27 -24.77 22.87 14.01
C ASP A 27 -23.59 23.32 14.90
N VAL A 28 -22.33 23.10 14.50
CA VAL A 28 -21.17 23.49 15.31
C VAL A 28 -20.49 24.80 14.85
N ILE A 29 -20.95 25.42 13.77
CA ILE A 29 -20.34 26.66 13.23
C ILE A 29 -21.12 27.94 13.61
N LYS A 30 -22.15 27.86 14.44
CA LYS A 30 -22.91 29.05 14.85
C LYS A 30 -22.60 29.62 16.22
N ASP A 31 -21.84 28.94 17.08
CA ASP A 31 -21.58 29.37 18.43
C ASP A 31 -20.15 29.88 18.73
N THR A 32 -19.32 30.12 17.71
CA THR A 32 -17.94 30.60 17.94
C THR A 32 -17.66 31.99 17.33
N LEU A 33 -18.67 32.69 16.84
CA LEU A 33 -18.55 34.05 16.29
C LEU A 33 -19.30 35.12 17.08
N GLY A 34 -19.62 34.89 18.37
CA GLY A 34 -20.44 35.74 19.20
C GLY A 34 -19.73 36.63 20.22
N ASP A 35 -18.45 36.47 20.51
CA ASP A 35 -17.83 37.13 21.69
C ASP A 35 -16.45 37.75 21.47
N ILE A 36 -16.23 38.47 20.39
CA ILE A 36 -15.07 39.39 20.27
C ILE A 36 -15.51 40.70 19.64
N ILE A 37 -16.39 41.42 20.31
CA ILE A 37 -16.55 42.88 20.17
C ILE A 37 -16.95 43.40 21.54
N HIS A 38 -15.97 43.76 22.36
CA HIS A 38 -15.99 44.85 23.35
C HIS A 38 -14.78 44.74 24.28
N SER A 39 -13.70 45.39 23.90
CA SER A 39 -12.82 46.07 24.87
C SER A 39 -11.97 47.11 24.13
N GLY A 40 -12.60 48.20 23.78
CA GLY A 40 -11.89 49.43 23.46
C GLY A 40 -11.35 50.00 24.78
N GLY A 41 -10.07 49.79 25.02
CA GLY A 41 -9.35 50.46 26.10
C GLY A 41 -9.10 51.90 25.75
N SER A 42 -9.74 52.77 26.50
CA SER A 42 -9.36 54.18 26.65
C SER A 42 -7.94 54.29 27.16
N SER A 43 -7.06 54.90 26.41
CA SER A 43 -5.82 55.43 26.94
C SER A 43 -5.89 56.95 26.87
N ASP A 44 -6.23 57.53 28.02
CA ASP A 44 -5.98 58.91 28.34
C ASP A 44 -4.48 59.24 28.07
N THR A 45 -4.22 60.14 27.18
CA THR A 45 -3.00 60.95 27.22
C THR A 45 -3.40 62.41 27.36
N ASN A 46 -3.35 62.87 28.61
CA ASN A 46 -3.23 64.27 28.90
C ASN A 46 -2.08 64.85 28.09
N VAL A 47 -2.38 65.80 27.24
CA VAL A 47 -1.40 66.74 26.75
C VAL A 47 -1.78 68.09 27.31
N ASP A 48 -0.88 68.58 28.14
CA ASP A 48 -0.90 69.84 28.84
C ASP A 48 -1.29 71.01 27.94
N ASN A 49 -2.16 71.80 28.46
CA ASN A 49 -2.53 73.14 27.96
C ASN A 49 -1.45 74.13 28.38
N PRO A 50 -0.73 74.77 27.45
CA PRO A 50 0.09 75.87 27.85
C PRO A 50 -0.78 77.13 27.93
N ASP A 51 -0.95 77.55 29.15
CA ASP A 51 -1.01 78.90 29.71
C ASP A 51 -1.33 80.03 28.74
N LEU A 52 -2.52 80.54 28.85
CA LEU A 52 -2.85 81.90 28.34
C LEU A 52 -2.32 82.94 29.32
N SER A 53 -1.13 83.37 29.15
CA SER A 53 -0.69 84.60 29.77
C SER A 53 -1.41 85.82 29.14
N GLU A 54 -2.21 86.43 29.93
CA GLU A 54 -2.65 87.81 29.73
C GLU A 54 -1.41 88.69 29.54
N ASP A 55 -1.33 89.44 28.45
CA ASP A 55 -0.58 90.64 28.48
C ASP A 55 -1.21 91.71 27.58
N ASN A 56 -1.58 92.73 28.28
CA ASN A 56 -1.61 94.14 28.00
C ASN A 56 -1.94 94.65 26.58
N GLN A 57 -3.11 95.21 26.58
CA GLN A 57 -3.56 96.20 25.63
C GLN A 57 -2.81 97.50 25.85
N PRO A 58 -2.32 98.22 24.83
CA PRO A 58 -2.34 99.67 24.82
C PRO A 58 -3.52 100.15 23.99
N ASP A 59 -4.25 101.03 24.56
CA ASP A 59 -5.27 101.83 23.91
C ASP A 59 -4.65 102.60 22.71
N ASP A 60 -5.16 102.34 21.55
CA ASP A 60 -5.07 103.21 20.41
C ASP A 60 -6.40 103.23 19.63
N PRO A 61 -6.81 104.33 19.08
CA PRO A 61 -8.21 104.60 18.79
C PRO A 61 -8.80 103.69 17.69
N GLU A 62 -10.09 103.43 17.86
CA GLU A 62 -10.98 102.71 17.01
C GLU A 62 -10.66 102.80 15.52
N VAL A 63 -9.88 101.84 15.01
CA VAL A 63 -9.92 101.49 13.60
C VAL A 63 -10.91 100.31 13.52
N THR A 64 -12.12 100.60 13.09
CA THR A 64 -13.11 99.53 12.81
C THR A 64 -12.67 98.79 11.55
N HIS A 65 -11.98 97.72 11.75
CA HIS A 65 -11.60 96.83 10.64
C HIS A 65 -12.85 96.09 10.09
N ASN A 66 -13.06 96.23 8.78
CA ASN A 66 -14.09 95.45 8.10
C ASN A 66 -13.46 94.19 7.47
N TYR A 67 -13.68 93.09 8.09
CA TYR A 67 -13.09 91.81 7.68
C TYR A 67 -14.01 91.00 6.74
N THR A 68 -13.45 90.65 5.58
CA THR A 68 -14.05 89.58 4.71
C THR A 68 -13.59 88.24 5.16
N ALA A 69 -14.57 87.30 5.29
CA ALA A 69 -14.33 85.98 5.78
C ALA A 69 -14.22 84.98 4.59
N VAL A 70 -13.16 84.25 4.56
CA VAL A 70 -12.96 83.12 3.60
C VAL A 70 -12.89 81.79 4.37
N LEU A 71 -13.87 81.00 4.18
CA LEU A 71 -13.93 79.68 4.83
C LEU A 71 -13.07 78.65 4.08
N THR A 72 -12.08 78.09 4.73
CA THR A 72 -11.40 76.84 4.31
C THR A 72 -12.06 75.69 5.02
N LYS A 73 -12.74 74.85 4.24
CA LYS A 73 -13.42 73.68 4.79
C LYS A 73 -12.43 72.64 5.29
N PRO A 74 -12.72 71.95 6.39
CA PRO A 74 -11.88 70.84 6.81
C PRO A 74 -11.91 69.69 5.78
N THR A 75 -10.79 69.04 5.64
CA THR A 75 -10.69 67.74 4.95
C THR A 75 -10.59 66.60 5.96
N CYS A 76 -10.42 65.39 5.52
CA CYS A 76 -10.19 64.26 6.43
C CYS A 76 -8.92 64.45 7.27
N GLU A 77 -7.89 65.09 6.72
CA GLU A 77 -6.56 65.22 7.33
C GLU A 77 -6.26 66.63 7.86
N THR A 78 -6.88 67.62 7.29
CA THR A 78 -6.58 69.01 7.62
C THR A 78 -7.77 69.72 8.26
N SER A 79 -7.47 70.46 9.31
CA SER A 79 -8.48 71.30 10.00
C SER A 79 -8.94 72.44 9.09
N GLY A 80 -10.24 72.67 9.10
CA GLY A 80 -10.83 73.88 8.49
C GLY A 80 -10.66 75.08 9.37
N TYR A 81 -10.78 76.23 8.80
CA TYR A 81 -10.67 77.54 9.48
C TYR A 81 -11.29 78.61 8.63
N THR A 82 -11.60 79.74 9.24
CA THR A 82 -11.99 80.95 8.56
C THR A 82 -10.86 81.93 8.61
N THR A 83 -10.42 82.44 7.45
CA THR A 83 -9.49 83.55 7.36
C THR A 83 -10.28 84.81 7.22
N TYR A 84 -10.10 85.71 8.17
CA TYR A 84 -10.67 87.04 8.18
C TYR A 84 -9.60 88.03 7.69
N THR A 85 -9.87 88.70 6.59
CA THR A 85 -8.91 89.72 6.00
C THR A 85 -9.56 91.08 5.95
N CYS A 86 -8.92 92.07 6.52
CA CYS A 86 -9.39 93.41 6.43
C CYS A 86 -9.14 93.96 5.00
N GLU A 87 -10.18 94.42 4.34
CA GLU A 87 -10.06 94.96 2.95
C GLU A 87 -9.29 96.27 2.84
N GLU A 88 -9.19 97.03 3.91
CA GLU A 88 -8.58 98.34 3.91
C GLU A 88 -7.08 98.32 4.24
N CYS A 89 -6.65 97.48 5.19
CA CYS A 89 -5.26 97.45 5.61
C CYS A 89 -4.53 96.13 5.31
N GLY A 90 -5.27 95.07 4.87
CA GLY A 90 -4.66 93.80 4.55
C GLY A 90 -4.35 92.92 5.75
N ASP A 91 -4.66 93.38 6.97
CA ASP A 91 -4.49 92.56 8.18
C ASP A 91 -5.37 91.35 8.14
N SER A 92 -4.84 90.23 8.58
CA SER A 92 -5.59 88.97 8.53
C SER A 92 -5.30 88.08 9.73
N TYR A 93 -6.35 87.44 10.20
CA TYR A 93 -6.23 86.40 11.24
C TYR A 93 -7.08 85.19 10.91
N VAL A 94 -6.74 84.13 11.52
CA VAL A 94 -7.47 82.83 11.37
C VAL A 94 -8.22 82.53 12.64
N ALA A 95 -9.51 82.29 12.48
CA ALA A 95 -10.40 81.88 13.59
C ALA A 95 -11.33 80.75 13.12
N ASP A 96 -12.31 80.41 13.94
CA ASP A 96 -13.33 79.42 13.68
C ASP A 96 -12.77 78.08 13.21
N ARG A 97 -11.74 77.63 13.89
CA ARG A 97 -11.08 76.37 13.56
C ARG A 97 -12.03 75.21 13.81
N VAL A 98 -12.15 74.36 12.80
CA VAL A 98 -12.87 73.09 12.85
C VAL A 98 -11.87 72.00 12.67
N TYR A 99 -11.81 71.03 13.55
CA TYR A 99 -10.88 69.93 13.45
C TYR A 99 -11.04 69.20 12.12
N ALA A 100 -9.98 68.54 11.66
CA ALA A 100 -10.03 67.62 10.53
C ALA A 100 -11.13 66.58 10.79
N LEU A 101 -11.80 66.20 9.69
CA LEU A 101 -13.00 65.30 9.80
C LEU A 101 -12.62 63.89 10.22
N GLY A 102 -11.35 63.53 10.08
CA GLY A 102 -10.94 62.15 10.19
C GLY A 102 -11.42 61.33 8.98
N HIS A 103 -11.09 60.09 8.97
CA HIS A 103 -11.55 59.15 7.96
C HIS A 103 -12.69 58.31 8.49
N THR A 104 -13.75 58.17 7.71
CA THR A 104 -14.81 57.21 7.93
C THR A 104 -14.75 56.18 6.81
N TYR A 105 -14.52 54.94 7.16
CA TYR A 105 -14.26 53.89 6.19
C TYR A 105 -15.49 53.02 5.93
N GLU A 106 -15.71 52.73 4.65
CA GLU A 106 -16.44 51.54 4.21
C GLU A 106 -15.41 50.46 3.94
N PHE A 107 -15.79 49.20 4.06
CA PHE A 107 -14.87 48.09 3.85
C PHE A 107 -15.45 47.04 2.89
N VAL A 108 -14.55 46.41 2.15
CA VAL A 108 -14.85 45.29 1.27
C VAL A 108 -13.88 44.16 1.63
N VAL A 109 -14.43 43.01 1.98
CA VAL A 109 -13.65 41.80 2.28
C VAL A 109 -13.36 41.07 0.97
N THR A 110 -12.10 40.74 0.75
CA THR A 110 -11.64 39.81 -0.27
C THR A 110 -11.27 38.52 0.41
N ASP A 111 -12.05 37.47 0.19
CA ASP A 111 -11.78 36.15 0.79
C ASP A 111 -10.47 35.56 0.27
N PRO A 112 -9.70 34.83 1.09
CA PRO A 112 -8.51 34.14 0.65
C PRO A 112 -8.86 33.00 -0.33
N THR A 113 -7.98 32.81 -1.29
CA THR A 113 -8.01 31.65 -2.18
C THR A 113 -6.97 30.63 -1.75
N CYS A 114 -6.78 29.56 -2.49
CA CYS A 114 -5.70 28.61 -2.21
C CYS A 114 -4.30 29.21 -2.41
N GLU A 115 -4.18 30.24 -3.26
CA GLU A 115 -2.89 30.81 -3.69
C GLU A 115 -2.67 32.26 -3.23
N THR A 116 -3.74 32.94 -2.89
CA THR A 116 -3.67 34.37 -2.52
C THR A 116 -4.30 34.59 -1.16
N ASP A 117 -3.64 35.44 -0.40
CA ASP A 117 -4.16 35.89 0.89
C ASP A 117 -5.45 36.71 0.69
N GLY A 118 -6.35 36.57 1.62
CA GLY A 118 -7.50 37.43 1.78
C GLY A 118 -7.12 38.72 2.52
N TYR A 119 -7.85 39.78 2.30
CA TYR A 119 -7.65 41.06 2.95
C TYR A 119 -8.94 41.88 2.96
N THR A 120 -8.98 42.86 3.81
CA THR A 120 -10.06 43.86 3.84
C THR A 120 -9.56 45.17 3.28
N THR A 121 -10.19 45.67 2.24
CA THR A 121 -9.93 47.02 1.72
C THR A 121 -10.83 48.02 2.43
N TYR A 122 -10.25 48.96 3.10
CA TYR A 122 -10.91 50.10 3.76
C TYR A 122 -10.82 51.32 2.87
N THR A 123 -11.93 51.89 2.46
CA THR A 123 -12.00 53.10 1.62
C THR A 123 -12.72 54.21 2.36
N CYS A 124 -12.08 55.37 2.47
CA CYS A 124 -12.73 56.53 3.08
C CYS A 124 -13.86 57.06 2.20
N THR A 125 -15.05 57.21 2.80
CA THR A 125 -16.26 57.70 2.11
C THR A 125 -16.19 59.18 1.69
N VAL A 126 -15.13 59.90 2.09
CA VAL A 126 -15.02 61.37 1.93
C VAL A 126 -13.86 61.76 1.02
N CYS A 127 -12.72 61.05 1.04
CA CYS A 127 -11.51 61.48 0.34
C CYS A 127 -10.86 60.42 -0.54
N ASP A 128 -11.53 59.29 -0.75
CA ASP A 128 -11.05 58.16 -1.58
C ASP A 128 -9.74 57.54 -1.07
N TYR A 129 -9.22 57.92 0.10
CA TYR A 129 -8.07 57.24 0.69
C TYR A 129 -8.44 55.84 1.04
N SER A 130 -7.63 54.88 0.61
CA SER A 130 -7.86 53.45 0.91
C SER A 130 -6.58 52.79 1.35
N TYR A 131 -6.73 51.75 2.17
CA TYR A 131 -5.65 50.86 2.59
C TYR A 131 -6.21 49.44 2.75
N GLU A 132 -5.31 48.51 2.72
CA GLU A 132 -5.62 47.10 2.96
C GLU A 132 -5.09 46.67 4.33
N ASP A 133 -5.92 45.90 5.07
CA ASP A 133 -5.56 45.36 6.38
C ASP A 133 -6.36 44.06 6.61
N ASP A 134 -6.33 43.52 7.82
CA ASP A 134 -7.00 42.26 8.22
C ASP A 134 -6.65 41.10 7.29
N PHE A 135 -5.35 40.99 6.98
CA PHE A 135 -4.87 39.92 6.10
C PHE A 135 -5.13 38.56 6.69
N VAL A 136 -5.72 37.69 5.89
CA VAL A 136 -5.96 36.28 6.18
C VAL A 136 -5.11 35.46 5.24
N LEU A 137 -4.26 34.60 5.77
CA LEU A 137 -3.39 33.75 4.94
C LEU A 137 -4.18 32.91 3.97
N CYS A 138 -3.60 32.65 2.81
CA CYS A 138 -4.15 31.76 1.80
C CYS A 138 -4.49 30.37 2.41
N LEU A 139 -5.49 29.74 1.84
CA LEU A 139 -6.08 28.53 2.40
C LEU A 139 -5.21 27.28 2.23
N ASP A 140 -4.13 27.38 1.46
CA ASP A 140 -3.41 26.22 0.94
C ASP A 140 -4.32 25.26 0.14
N HIS A 141 -3.71 24.34 -0.55
CA HIS A 141 -4.47 23.36 -1.31
C HIS A 141 -4.81 22.14 -0.43
N SER A 142 -6.08 21.80 -0.38
CA SER A 142 -6.56 20.58 0.25
C SER A 142 -6.94 19.56 -0.82
N TYR A 143 -6.03 18.64 -1.12
CA TYR A 143 -6.18 17.68 -2.20
C TYR A 143 -6.92 16.41 -1.79
N ASN A 144 -7.94 16.07 -2.56
CA ASN A 144 -8.56 14.75 -2.56
C ASN A 144 -7.84 13.85 -3.57
N ALA A 145 -7.51 12.64 -3.15
CA ALA A 145 -6.78 11.69 -3.96
C ALA A 145 -7.74 10.65 -4.58
N VAL A 146 -7.64 10.43 -5.87
CA VAL A 146 -8.33 9.36 -6.59
C VAL A 146 -7.29 8.47 -7.27
N VAL A 147 -7.23 7.21 -6.84
CA VAL A 147 -6.27 6.25 -7.37
C VAL A 147 -6.82 5.58 -8.63
N THR A 148 -6.05 5.65 -9.71
CA THR A 148 -6.23 4.82 -10.90
C THR A 148 -5.21 3.70 -10.85
N LEU A 149 -5.69 2.47 -10.69
CA LEU A 149 -4.82 1.31 -10.55
C LEU A 149 -4.11 0.98 -11.88
N ALA A 150 -2.85 0.57 -11.78
CA ALA A 150 -2.13 0.03 -12.91
C ALA A 150 -2.77 -1.28 -13.40
N THR A 151 -2.66 -1.52 -14.69
CA THR A 151 -3.07 -2.78 -15.31
C THR A 151 -1.84 -3.46 -15.94
N CYS A 152 -2.04 -4.53 -16.66
CA CYS A 152 -0.93 -5.12 -17.43
C CYS A 152 -0.40 -4.19 -18.52
N GLU A 153 -1.22 -3.29 -19.05
CA GLU A 153 -0.92 -2.47 -20.23
C GLU A 153 -0.83 -0.98 -19.93
N THR A 154 -1.47 -0.53 -18.87
CA THR A 154 -1.55 0.88 -18.54
C THR A 154 -0.97 1.16 -17.18
N ASP A 155 -0.23 2.26 -17.10
CA ASP A 155 0.29 2.75 -15.83
C ASP A 155 -0.86 3.20 -14.92
N GLY A 156 -0.68 2.94 -13.64
CA GLY A 156 -1.50 3.51 -12.59
C GLY A 156 -0.96 4.87 -12.13
N TYR A 157 -1.81 5.65 -11.54
CA TYR A 157 -1.46 6.96 -11.00
C TYR A 157 -2.50 7.43 -10.00
N THR A 158 -2.16 8.41 -9.22
CA THR A 158 -3.10 9.09 -8.33
C THR A 158 -3.37 10.48 -8.88
N THR A 159 -4.62 10.81 -9.06
CA THR A 159 -5.07 12.18 -9.37
C THR A 159 -5.41 12.87 -8.06
N TYR A 160 -4.75 13.98 -7.81
CA TYR A 160 -4.99 14.85 -6.68
C TYR A 160 -5.75 16.06 -7.16
N THR A 161 -6.94 16.30 -6.62
CA THR A 161 -7.78 17.44 -6.98
C THR A 161 -8.07 18.27 -5.73
N CYS A 162 -7.74 19.54 -5.78
CA CYS A 162 -8.07 20.45 -4.69
C CYS A 162 -9.57 20.60 -4.54
N SER A 163 -10.08 20.42 -3.32
CA SER A 163 -11.50 20.53 -3.01
C SER A 163 -12.04 21.96 -3.06
N VAL A 164 -11.17 22.96 -3.14
CA VAL A 164 -11.52 24.39 -3.07
C VAL A 164 -11.43 25.07 -4.43
N CYS A 165 -10.34 24.86 -5.17
CA CYS A 165 -10.08 25.55 -6.44
C CYS A 165 -10.08 24.63 -7.66
N GLU A 166 -10.30 23.31 -7.47
CA GLU A 166 -10.32 22.28 -8.53
C GLU A 166 -8.96 22.11 -9.25
N ASP A 167 -7.89 22.79 -8.76
CA ASP A 167 -6.55 22.53 -9.28
C ASP A 167 -6.22 21.05 -9.12
N SER A 168 -5.58 20.47 -10.13
CA SER A 168 -5.33 19.03 -10.10
C SER A 168 -4.00 18.68 -10.74
N PHE A 169 -3.35 17.69 -10.15
CA PHE A 169 -2.14 17.10 -10.71
C PHE A 169 -2.16 15.58 -10.56
N VAL A 170 -1.33 14.93 -11.34
CA VAL A 170 -1.16 13.48 -11.31
C VAL A 170 0.22 13.15 -10.74
N SER A 171 0.24 12.22 -9.80
CA SER A 171 1.47 11.73 -9.15
C SER A 171 1.37 10.24 -8.85
N ASP A 172 2.29 9.72 -8.05
CA ASP A 172 2.31 8.32 -7.58
C ASP A 172 2.17 7.32 -8.74
N HIS A 173 2.95 7.58 -9.79
CA HIS A 173 2.92 6.72 -10.96
C HIS A 173 3.43 5.32 -10.63
N VAL A 174 2.58 4.34 -10.89
CA VAL A 174 2.90 2.92 -10.82
C VAL A 174 2.95 2.38 -12.23
N LYS A 175 4.08 1.83 -12.64
CA LYS A 175 4.21 1.29 -13.99
C LYS A 175 3.23 0.13 -14.22
N ALA A 176 2.77 0.04 -15.45
CA ALA A 176 2.05 -1.13 -15.94
C ALA A 176 2.82 -2.41 -15.58
N PHE A 177 2.11 -3.39 -15.07
CA PHE A 177 2.71 -4.64 -14.60
C PHE A 177 3.35 -5.45 -15.72
N GLY A 178 2.99 -5.12 -16.97
CA GLY A 178 3.29 -5.97 -18.12
C GLY A 178 2.50 -7.27 -18.06
N HIS A 179 2.74 -8.10 -19.04
CA HIS A 179 2.12 -9.43 -19.06
C HIS A 179 3.05 -10.46 -18.44
N SER A 180 2.60 -11.09 -17.37
CA SER A 180 3.26 -12.25 -16.78
C SER A 180 2.52 -13.50 -17.26
N TYR A 181 3.07 -14.14 -18.28
CA TYR A 181 2.45 -15.32 -18.86
C TYR A 181 2.84 -16.60 -18.13
N LYS A 182 1.82 -17.29 -17.64
CA LYS A 182 1.95 -18.68 -17.22
C LYS A 182 1.70 -19.57 -18.43
N SER A 183 2.64 -20.45 -18.72
CA SER A 183 2.49 -21.42 -19.80
C SER A 183 1.81 -22.68 -19.30
N THR A 184 0.87 -23.18 -20.07
CA THR A 184 0.28 -24.49 -19.91
C THR A 184 0.52 -25.28 -21.17
N VAL A 185 1.28 -26.37 -21.03
CA VAL A 185 1.61 -27.23 -22.16
C VAL A 185 0.53 -28.29 -22.32
N THR A 186 -0.11 -28.30 -23.45
CA THR A 186 -0.92 -29.43 -23.91
C THR A 186 -0.05 -30.28 -24.80
N LYS A 187 0.29 -31.47 -24.32
CA LYS A 187 1.07 -32.44 -25.12
C LYS A 187 0.26 -32.91 -26.31
N PRO A 188 0.91 -33.15 -27.48
CA PRO A 188 0.22 -33.76 -28.60
C PRO A 188 -0.29 -35.16 -28.21
N THR A 189 -1.44 -35.47 -28.74
CA THR A 189 -2.00 -36.82 -28.66
C THR A 189 -1.83 -37.50 -30.00
N CYS A 190 -2.30 -38.71 -30.13
CA CYS A 190 -2.29 -39.41 -31.39
C CYS A 190 -3.06 -38.66 -32.49
N GLU A 191 -4.11 -37.92 -32.13
CA GLU A 191 -5.04 -37.30 -33.08
C GLU A 191 -5.04 -35.77 -33.03
N LYS A 192 -4.53 -35.19 -31.96
CA LYS A 192 -4.56 -33.74 -31.79
C LYS A 192 -3.17 -33.19 -31.58
N ASP A 193 -2.95 -32.04 -32.17
CA ASP A 193 -1.73 -31.28 -31.96
C ASP A 193 -1.58 -30.88 -30.50
N GLY A 194 -0.33 -30.91 -30.04
CA GLY A 194 0.06 -30.28 -28.80
C GLY A 194 0.34 -28.79 -29.03
N TYR A 195 0.18 -28.04 -27.99
CA TYR A 195 0.45 -26.59 -28.02
C TYR A 195 0.71 -26.07 -26.60
N THR A 196 1.28 -24.91 -26.54
CA THR A 196 1.45 -24.20 -25.29
C THR A 196 0.52 -23.01 -25.27
N ILE A 197 -0.36 -22.94 -24.28
CA ILE A 197 -1.17 -21.76 -24.00
C ILE A 197 -0.38 -20.90 -23.01
N TYR A 198 -0.15 -19.69 -23.39
CA TYR A 198 0.37 -18.65 -22.52
C TYR A 198 -0.81 -17.80 -22.04
N SER A 199 -1.07 -17.81 -20.74
CA SER A 199 -2.13 -17.01 -20.14
C SER A 199 -1.53 -15.99 -19.20
N CYS A 200 -1.81 -14.72 -19.45
CA CYS A 200 -1.42 -13.67 -18.53
C CYS A 200 -2.18 -13.84 -17.22
N THR A 201 -1.45 -13.96 -16.14
CA THR A 201 -2.03 -14.10 -14.80
C THR A 201 -2.69 -12.80 -14.32
N GLY A 202 -2.38 -11.67 -14.99
CA GLY A 202 -2.89 -10.35 -14.62
C GLY A 202 -4.18 -9.93 -15.31
N CYS A 203 -4.28 -10.14 -16.62
CA CYS A 203 -5.42 -9.63 -17.41
C CYS A 203 -6.19 -10.73 -18.12
N GLY A 204 -5.73 -11.97 -17.99
CA GLY A 204 -6.35 -13.11 -18.69
C GLY A 204 -6.08 -13.16 -20.19
N ASP A 205 -5.24 -12.24 -20.72
CA ASP A 205 -4.79 -12.32 -22.11
C ASP A 205 -4.13 -13.66 -22.40
N LYS A 206 -4.40 -14.20 -23.58
CA LYS A 206 -3.96 -15.55 -23.94
C LYS A 206 -3.49 -15.58 -25.38
N TYR A 207 -2.39 -16.26 -25.57
CA TYR A 207 -1.98 -16.69 -26.90
C TYR A 207 -1.49 -18.13 -26.89
N THR A 208 -1.52 -18.75 -28.05
CA THR A 208 -1.07 -20.13 -28.24
C THR A 208 0.16 -20.12 -29.11
N ASP A 209 1.17 -20.86 -28.70
CA ASP A 209 2.43 -21.00 -29.46
C ASP A 209 2.98 -22.42 -29.28
N ASN A 210 4.13 -22.68 -29.89
CA ASN A 210 4.83 -23.98 -29.83
C ASN A 210 3.92 -25.16 -30.21
N VAL A 211 3.21 -25.01 -31.32
CA VAL A 211 2.37 -26.08 -31.86
C VAL A 211 3.24 -27.25 -32.31
N VAL A 212 2.94 -28.41 -31.75
CA VAL A 212 3.58 -29.70 -32.10
C VAL A 212 2.53 -30.60 -32.73
N GLY A 213 2.75 -31.06 -33.93
CA GLY A 213 1.78 -31.90 -34.62
C GLY A 213 1.42 -33.18 -33.86
N ALA A 214 0.21 -33.68 -34.10
CA ALA A 214 -0.26 -34.95 -33.57
C ALA A 214 0.75 -36.07 -33.82
N ILE A 215 0.99 -36.90 -32.80
CA ILE A 215 2.02 -37.96 -32.86
C ILE A 215 1.61 -39.17 -33.71
N GLY A 216 0.33 -39.23 -34.11
CA GLY A 216 -0.23 -40.40 -34.78
C GLY A 216 -0.42 -41.60 -33.86
N HIS A 217 -0.94 -42.67 -34.41
CA HIS A 217 -1.12 -43.91 -33.64
C HIS A 217 0.01 -44.91 -33.97
N GLU A 218 0.73 -45.34 -32.93
CA GLU A 218 1.59 -46.50 -32.98
C GLU A 218 0.82 -47.70 -32.45
N TRP A 219 0.36 -48.58 -33.34
CA TRP A 219 -0.51 -49.71 -32.98
C TRP A 219 0.30 -50.93 -32.57
N ILE A 220 -0.12 -51.52 -31.43
CA ILE A 220 0.26 -52.89 -31.06
C ILE A 220 -0.78 -53.79 -31.70
N ASP A 221 -0.33 -54.82 -32.42
CA ASP A 221 -1.23 -55.75 -33.07
C ASP A 221 -2.09 -56.53 -32.05
N ALA A 222 -3.35 -56.75 -32.41
CA ALA A 222 -4.28 -57.46 -31.58
C ALA A 222 -3.77 -58.89 -31.27
N THR A 223 -3.81 -59.24 -29.97
CA THR A 223 -3.65 -60.63 -29.53
C THR A 223 -5.01 -61.27 -29.38
N THR A 224 -5.12 -62.54 -29.25
CA THR A 224 -6.40 -63.25 -29.09
C THR A 224 -7.18 -62.92 -27.80
N SER A 225 -6.56 -62.10 -26.96
CA SER A 225 -7.12 -61.69 -25.69
C SER A 225 -7.28 -60.16 -25.54
N ALA A 226 -6.84 -59.35 -26.53
CA ALA A 226 -6.94 -57.89 -26.46
C ALA A 226 -7.11 -57.30 -27.87
N PRO A 227 -7.97 -56.28 -28.06
CA PRO A 227 -8.12 -55.57 -29.30
C PRO A 227 -6.84 -54.79 -29.64
N LYS A 228 -6.69 -54.42 -30.89
CA LYS A 228 -5.60 -53.58 -31.34
C LYS A 228 -5.57 -52.30 -30.54
N THR A 229 -4.47 -52.05 -29.83
CA THR A 229 -4.37 -50.97 -28.86
C THR A 229 -3.25 -50.00 -29.27
N CYS A 230 -3.55 -48.72 -29.35
CA CYS A 230 -2.52 -47.71 -29.56
C CYS A 230 -1.59 -47.66 -28.36
N LYS A 231 -0.28 -47.80 -28.61
CA LYS A 231 0.78 -47.80 -27.62
C LYS A 231 0.87 -46.47 -26.83
N SER A 232 0.48 -45.36 -27.48
CA SER A 232 0.61 -44.01 -26.92
C SER A 232 -0.69 -43.51 -26.31
N CYS A 233 -1.88 -43.89 -26.82
CA CYS A 233 -3.16 -43.37 -26.33
C CYS A 233 -4.09 -44.43 -25.75
N GLY A 234 -3.72 -45.70 -25.83
CA GLY A 234 -4.54 -46.77 -25.33
C GLY A 234 -5.89 -46.94 -26.04
N ALA A 235 -6.07 -46.32 -27.21
CA ALA A 235 -7.32 -46.44 -27.96
C ALA A 235 -7.54 -47.91 -28.29
N THR A 236 -8.66 -48.46 -27.82
CA THR A 236 -9.14 -49.82 -28.10
C THR A 236 -10.52 -49.72 -28.71
N GLU A 237 -10.87 -50.61 -29.60
CA GLU A 237 -12.26 -50.85 -29.96
C GLU A 237 -12.90 -51.69 -28.81
N GLY A 238 -13.38 -51.01 -27.76
CA GLY A 238 -13.98 -51.62 -26.57
C GLY A 238 -13.87 -50.74 -25.35
N GLU A 239 -14.56 -51.06 -24.28
CA GLU A 239 -14.91 -50.24 -23.15
C GLU A 239 -13.80 -49.38 -22.56
N LYS A 240 -14.15 -48.15 -22.23
CA LYS A 240 -13.35 -47.15 -21.48
C LYS A 240 -12.90 -47.74 -20.15
N LEU A 241 -11.62 -47.68 -19.87
CA LEU A 241 -11.17 -47.73 -18.48
C LEU A 241 -11.80 -46.58 -17.70
N PRO A 242 -12.23 -46.82 -16.47
CA PRO A 242 -12.82 -45.75 -15.67
C PRO A 242 -11.81 -44.60 -15.53
N THR A 243 -12.24 -43.44 -15.93
CA THR A 243 -11.50 -42.21 -15.61
C THR A 243 -11.50 -42.06 -14.10
N THR A 244 -10.36 -42.09 -13.47
CA THR A 244 -10.23 -41.57 -12.12
C THR A 244 -10.59 -40.10 -12.19
N ASP A 245 -11.62 -39.73 -11.51
CA ASP A 245 -12.03 -38.32 -11.32
C ASP A 245 -10.96 -37.67 -10.45
N ASP A 246 -9.87 -37.20 -11.09
CA ASP A 246 -8.84 -36.42 -10.41
C ASP A 246 -9.17 -34.94 -10.57
N THR A 247 -10.19 -34.50 -9.84
CA THR A 247 -10.49 -33.10 -9.61
C THR A 247 -9.76 -32.61 -8.35
N SER A 248 -8.47 -32.95 -8.21
CA SER A 248 -7.67 -32.38 -7.12
C SER A 248 -7.40 -30.91 -7.46
N GLU A 249 -7.92 -30.02 -6.63
CA GLU A 249 -7.60 -28.60 -6.66
C GLU A 249 -6.09 -28.42 -6.57
N VAL A 250 -5.54 -27.42 -7.25
CA VAL A 250 -4.10 -27.11 -7.19
C VAL A 250 -3.86 -26.07 -6.10
N LEU A 251 -2.99 -26.40 -5.15
CA LEU A 251 -2.46 -25.42 -4.20
C LEU A 251 -1.38 -24.57 -4.89
N TYR A 252 -1.49 -23.25 -4.79
CA TYR A 252 -0.48 -22.29 -5.17
C TYR A 252 0.11 -21.62 -3.94
N VAL A 253 1.43 -21.51 -3.86
CA VAL A 253 2.14 -20.78 -2.81
C VAL A 253 3.02 -19.76 -3.50
N SER A 254 2.64 -18.49 -3.38
CA SER A 254 3.26 -17.36 -4.06
C SER A 254 3.99 -16.47 -3.07
N TYR A 255 5.29 -16.34 -3.22
CA TYR A 255 6.12 -15.39 -2.49
C TYR A 255 6.22 -14.12 -3.34
N ILE A 256 5.46 -13.11 -2.96
CA ILE A 256 5.28 -11.88 -3.72
C ILE A 256 6.52 -10.98 -3.51
N ASN A 257 7.04 -10.40 -4.58
CA ASN A 257 8.13 -9.45 -4.51
C ASN A 257 7.63 -8.08 -3.99
N VAL A 258 7.80 -7.84 -2.72
CA VAL A 258 7.50 -6.58 -2.04
C VAL A 258 8.78 -5.83 -1.65
N GLY A 259 9.85 -5.97 -2.45
CA GLY A 259 11.16 -5.44 -2.07
C GLY A 259 11.68 -6.13 -0.80
N GLN A 260 12.19 -5.34 0.15
CA GLN A 260 12.58 -5.88 1.47
C GLN A 260 11.33 -6.14 2.30
N GLY A 261 11.12 -7.38 2.74
CA GLY A 261 9.96 -7.78 3.54
C GLY A 261 9.31 -9.08 3.04
N ASP A 262 8.33 -9.58 3.77
CA ASP A 262 7.57 -10.77 3.44
C ASP A 262 6.17 -10.44 2.92
N SER A 263 5.74 -11.17 1.91
CA SER A 263 4.35 -11.28 1.51
C SER A 263 4.15 -12.63 0.82
N ILE A 264 3.31 -13.47 1.39
CA ILE A 264 3.10 -14.83 0.89
C ILE A 264 1.60 -15.04 0.71
N PHE A 265 1.22 -15.38 -0.51
CA PHE A 265 -0.17 -15.67 -0.87
C PHE A 265 -0.32 -17.16 -1.15
N ILE A 266 -1.30 -17.77 -0.52
CA ILE A 266 -1.63 -19.20 -0.65
C ILE A 266 -3.06 -19.31 -1.15
N LYS A 267 -3.24 -20.03 -2.25
CA LYS A 267 -4.55 -20.25 -2.88
C LYS A 267 -4.80 -21.71 -3.16
N VAL A 268 -5.97 -22.20 -2.76
CA VAL A 268 -6.48 -23.52 -3.14
C VAL A 268 -7.99 -23.47 -3.30
N GLY A 269 -8.49 -23.72 -4.51
CA GLY A 269 -9.91 -23.51 -4.81
C GLY A 269 -10.34 -22.05 -4.55
N ASP A 270 -11.38 -21.90 -3.73
CA ASP A 270 -11.86 -20.57 -3.29
C ASP A 270 -11.20 -20.08 -1.98
N CYS A 271 -10.22 -20.82 -1.43
CA CYS A 271 -9.54 -20.40 -0.20
C CYS A 271 -8.32 -19.57 -0.51
N ASP A 272 -8.30 -18.36 0.01
CA ASP A 272 -7.29 -17.36 -0.16
C ASP A 272 -6.68 -16.95 1.20
N ILE A 273 -5.39 -17.23 1.39
CA ILE A 273 -4.67 -16.93 2.63
C ILE A 273 -3.54 -15.96 2.32
N LEU A 274 -3.42 -14.90 3.11
CA LEU A 274 -2.32 -13.95 3.00
C LEU A 274 -1.48 -13.94 4.29
N ILE A 275 -0.18 -14.16 4.17
CA ILE A 275 0.79 -14.06 5.26
C ILE A 275 1.68 -12.87 4.97
N ASP A 276 1.61 -11.82 5.80
CA ASP A 276 2.32 -10.55 5.67
C ASP A 276 2.09 -9.82 4.32
N ALA A 277 2.50 -8.57 4.21
CA ALA A 277 2.31 -7.76 2.99
C ALA A 277 3.40 -6.69 2.77
N GLY A 278 4.58 -6.90 3.31
CA GLY A 278 5.70 -5.96 3.15
C GLY A 278 5.49 -4.63 3.85
N TYR A 279 6.32 -3.64 3.49
CA TYR A 279 6.14 -2.25 3.93
C TYR A 279 4.83 -1.65 3.40
N ALA A 280 4.36 -0.57 4.03
CA ALA A 280 3.10 0.09 3.69
C ALA A 280 3.01 0.54 2.21
N GLU A 281 4.11 0.92 1.61
CA GLU A 281 4.20 1.30 0.20
C GLU A 281 3.91 0.14 -0.77
N TYR A 282 4.06 -1.10 -0.34
CA TYR A 282 3.75 -2.29 -1.14
C TYR A 282 2.31 -2.80 -0.98
N GLY A 283 1.53 -2.24 -0.06
CA GLY A 283 0.15 -2.67 0.15
C GLY A 283 -0.69 -2.69 -1.13
N THR A 284 -0.56 -1.65 -1.98
CA THR A 284 -1.23 -1.60 -3.29
C THR A 284 -0.70 -2.68 -4.25
N THR A 285 0.59 -2.98 -4.22
CA THR A 285 1.19 -4.06 -5.02
C THR A 285 0.60 -5.41 -4.64
N VAL A 286 0.50 -5.70 -3.34
CA VAL A 286 -0.11 -6.93 -2.84
C VAL A 286 -1.59 -7.00 -3.19
N SER A 287 -2.36 -5.93 -2.93
CA SER A 287 -3.78 -5.87 -3.32
C SER A 287 -3.99 -6.13 -4.82
N ASN A 288 -3.12 -5.57 -5.66
CA ASN A 288 -3.19 -5.80 -7.10
C ASN A 288 -2.83 -7.25 -7.45
N TYR A 289 -1.83 -7.84 -6.79
CA TYR A 289 -1.48 -9.25 -6.99
C TYR A 289 -2.66 -10.16 -6.66
N LEU A 290 -3.31 -9.94 -5.53
CA LEU A 290 -4.49 -10.70 -5.12
C LEU A 290 -5.63 -10.55 -6.15
N ARG A 291 -5.89 -9.32 -6.61
CA ARG A 291 -6.94 -9.04 -7.60
C ARG A 291 -6.70 -9.75 -8.93
N VAL A 292 -5.47 -9.76 -9.45
CA VAL A 292 -5.16 -10.45 -10.72
C VAL A 292 -5.18 -11.97 -10.59
N ASN A 293 -5.07 -12.50 -9.36
CA ASN A 293 -5.22 -13.92 -9.06
C ASN A 293 -6.66 -14.31 -8.68
N GLY A 294 -7.62 -13.39 -8.87
CA GLY A 294 -9.05 -13.68 -8.74
C GLY A 294 -9.52 -13.83 -7.29
N VAL A 295 -8.85 -13.14 -6.34
CA VAL A 295 -9.26 -13.12 -4.93
C VAL A 295 -10.50 -12.24 -4.79
N ASP A 296 -11.55 -12.76 -4.20
CA ASP A 296 -12.79 -12.04 -3.86
C ASP A 296 -12.88 -11.68 -2.37
N ASP A 297 -12.45 -12.55 -1.48
CA ASP A 297 -12.26 -12.33 -0.06
C ASP A 297 -11.03 -13.10 0.44
N ILE A 298 -10.65 -12.95 1.69
CA ILE A 298 -9.49 -13.60 2.30
C ILE A 298 -9.97 -14.36 3.53
N GLU A 299 -9.93 -15.69 3.51
CA GLU A 299 -10.36 -16.53 4.62
C GLU A 299 -9.45 -16.38 5.84
N LEU A 300 -8.15 -16.19 5.62
CA LEU A 300 -7.20 -16.02 6.69
C LEU A 300 -6.09 -15.04 6.34
N MET A 301 -5.96 -14.00 7.14
CA MET A 301 -4.82 -13.08 7.09
C MET A 301 -3.92 -13.34 8.30
N ILE A 302 -2.63 -13.52 8.07
CA ILE A 302 -1.63 -13.73 9.13
C ILE A 302 -0.63 -12.58 9.10
N ASN A 303 -0.42 -11.93 10.24
CA ASN A 303 0.74 -11.10 10.47
C ASN A 303 1.71 -11.88 11.37
N THR A 304 2.84 -12.27 10.80
CA THR A 304 3.83 -13.11 11.50
C THR A 304 4.38 -12.41 12.72
N HIS A 305 4.76 -11.13 12.59
CA HIS A 305 5.23 -10.30 13.69
C HIS A 305 5.05 -8.80 13.35
N PRO A 306 5.15 -7.89 14.33
CA PRO A 306 4.71 -6.51 14.17
C PRO A 306 5.70 -5.58 13.44
N ASP A 307 6.72 -6.07 12.76
CA ASP A 307 7.67 -5.23 12.03
C ASP A 307 7.06 -4.67 10.75
N ALA A 308 7.55 -3.49 10.35
CA ALA A 308 6.91 -2.71 9.29
C ALA A 308 6.98 -3.37 7.91
N ASP A 309 8.05 -4.12 7.65
CA ASP A 309 8.27 -4.88 6.42
C ASP A 309 7.49 -6.21 6.36
N HIS A 310 6.61 -6.43 7.32
CA HIS A 310 5.64 -7.53 7.39
C HIS A 310 4.21 -7.00 7.49
N CYS A 311 3.91 -6.16 8.48
CA CYS A 311 2.55 -5.69 8.74
C CYS A 311 2.13 -4.46 7.90
N GLY A 312 3.08 -3.75 7.29
CA GLY A 312 2.83 -2.43 6.72
C GLY A 312 1.74 -2.42 5.65
N GLY A 313 1.87 -3.30 4.67
CA GLY A 313 0.95 -3.42 3.54
C GLY A 313 -0.41 -4.01 3.90
N LEU A 314 -0.52 -4.78 5.00
CA LEU A 314 -1.78 -5.41 5.43
C LEU A 314 -2.90 -4.38 5.68
N THR A 315 -2.53 -3.16 6.08
CA THR A 315 -3.49 -2.05 6.25
C THR A 315 -4.25 -1.74 4.96
N GLN A 316 -3.55 -1.76 3.82
CA GLN A 316 -4.17 -1.50 2.52
C GLN A 316 -5.03 -2.69 2.10
N VAL A 317 -4.53 -3.91 2.28
CA VAL A 317 -5.28 -5.12 1.92
C VAL A 317 -6.59 -5.23 2.71
N LEU A 318 -6.59 -4.90 4.01
CA LEU A 318 -7.82 -4.86 4.82
C LEU A 318 -8.86 -3.86 4.30
N ARG A 319 -8.45 -2.77 3.64
CA ARG A 319 -9.36 -1.81 3.03
C ARG A 319 -9.94 -2.30 1.71
N ASP A 320 -9.17 -3.09 0.97
CA ASP A 320 -9.50 -3.50 -0.39
C ASP A 320 -10.28 -4.82 -0.42
N TYR A 321 -10.13 -5.67 0.61
CA TYR A 321 -10.71 -7.01 0.68
C TYR A 321 -11.49 -7.25 1.96
N VAL A 322 -12.53 -8.07 1.87
CA VAL A 322 -13.17 -8.66 3.04
C VAL A 322 -12.24 -9.73 3.58
N VAL A 323 -11.89 -9.64 4.87
CA VAL A 323 -11.07 -10.63 5.57
C VAL A 323 -11.95 -11.32 6.59
N GLU A 324 -11.97 -12.67 6.61
CA GLU A 324 -12.82 -13.42 7.53
C GLU A 324 -12.15 -13.59 8.90
N GLU A 325 -10.87 -13.94 8.91
CA GLU A 325 -10.10 -14.17 10.13
C GLU A 325 -8.71 -13.55 10.06
N VAL A 326 -8.24 -12.98 11.19
CA VAL A 326 -6.90 -12.39 11.31
C VAL A 326 -6.15 -13.09 12.45
N TRP A 327 -4.97 -13.63 12.14
CA TRP A 327 -4.02 -14.11 13.12
C TRP A 327 -2.86 -13.15 13.29
N ILE A 328 -2.45 -12.91 14.52
CA ILE A 328 -1.31 -12.04 14.85
C ILE A 328 -0.39 -12.73 15.85
N SER A 329 0.87 -12.33 15.83
CA SER A 329 1.84 -12.68 16.86
C SER A 329 1.36 -12.33 18.27
N LYS A 330 1.83 -13.07 19.26
CA LYS A 330 1.63 -12.72 20.68
C LYS A 330 2.39 -11.45 21.10
N ASP A 331 3.43 -11.04 20.37
CA ASP A 331 4.07 -9.74 20.58
C ASP A 331 3.22 -8.61 19.97
N THR A 332 2.55 -7.88 20.84
CA THR A 332 1.71 -6.72 20.47
C THR A 332 2.29 -5.38 20.94
N ASN A 333 3.53 -5.37 21.42
CA ASN A 333 4.12 -4.20 22.07
C ASN A 333 4.77 -3.20 21.11
N LYS A 334 4.66 -3.39 19.80
CA LYS A 334 5.27 -2.51 18.80
C LYS A 334 4.55 -1.16 18.73
N SER A 335 5.32 -0.09 18.81
CA SER A 335 4.81 1.29 18.76
C SER A 335 4.92 1.94 17.37
N THR A 336 5.35 1.21 16.34
CA THR A 336 5.52 1.72 14.98
C THR A 336 4.18 2.19 14.39
N ALA A 337 4.22 3.18 13.50
CA ALA A 337 3.04 3.67 12.82
C ALA A 337 2.36 2.57 12.00
N SER A 338 3.15 1.74 11.29
CA SER A 338 2.66 0.61 10.48
C SER A 338 1.81 -0.34 11.30
N TYR A 339 2.31 -0.81 12.43
CA TYR A 339 1.57 -1.74 13.29
C TYR A 339 0.32 -1.12 13.91
N LYS A 340 0.40 0.14 14.36
CA LYS A 340 -0.77 0.87 14.88
C LYS A 340 -1.86 1.05 13.81
N ASN A 341 -1.48 1.37 12.58
CA ASN A 341 -2.41 1.50 11.45
C ASN A 341 -3.07 0.15 11.15
N PHE A 342 -2.30 -0.94 11.11
CA PHE A 342 -2.80 -2.28 10.91
C PHE A 342 -3.82 -2.68 12.00
N VAL A 343 -3.48 -2.51 13.27
CA VAL A 343 -4.41 -2.80 14.38
C VAL A 343 -5.67 -1.92 14.31
N SER A 344 -5.53 -0.66 13.88
CA SER A 344 -6.67 0.23 13.69
C SER A 344 -7.55 -0.21 12.52
N ALA A 345 -6.96 -0.69 11.43
CA ALA A 345 -7.68 -1.20 10.28
C ALA A 345 -8.50 -2.46 10.65
N ILE A 346 -7.91 -3.42 11.38
CA ILE A 346 -8.64 -4.60 11.89
C ILE A 346 -9.89 -4.17 12.64
N LYS A 347 -9.77 -3.18 13.55
CA LYS A 347 -10.91 -2.68 14.33
C LYS A 347 -11.94 -1.97 13.47
N SER A 348 -11.51 -1.22 12.46
CA SER A 348 -12.40 -0.50 11.55
C SER A 348 -13.26 -1.45 10.72
N GLU A 349 -12.70 -2.62 10.36
CA GLU A 349 -13.43 -3.70 9.67
C GLU A 349 -14.30 -4.54 10.62
N GLY A 350 -14.33 -4.20 11.91
CA GLY A 350 -15.11 -4.94 12.92
C GLY A 350 -14.54 -6.31 13.26
N LEU A 351 -13.28 -6.54 12.92
CA LEU A 351 -12.58 -7.80 13.15
C LEU A 351 -11.94 -7.83 14.55
N THR A 352 -11.72 -9.04 15.03
CA THR A 352 -10.93 -9.30 16.24
C THR A 352 -9.77 -10.19 15.87
N ALA A 353 -8.54 -9.69 16.02
CA ALA A 353 -7.36 -10.49 15.78
C ALA A 353 -7.23 -11.61 16.81
N LYS A 354 -6.92 -12.81 16.34
CA LYS A 354 -6.64 -13.98 17.18
C LYS A 354 -5.13 -14.16 17.32
N GLN A 355 -4.72 -14.69 18.46
CA GLN A 355 -3.33 -15.08 18.76
C GLN A 355 -3.27 -16.61 18.91
N PRO A 356 -3.14 -17.36 17.81
CA PRO A 356 -3.20 -18.82 17.87
C PRO A 356 -2.02 -19.37 18.66
N ASN A 357 -2.27 -20.47 19.40
CA ASN A 357 -1.19 -21.21 20.06
C ASN A 357 -0.57 -22.24 19.11
N ALA A 358 0.63 -22.70 19.42
CA ALA A 358 1.20 -23.87 18.76
C ALA A 358 0.21 -25.05 18.84
N GLY A 359 0.03 -25.75 17.72
CA GLY A 359 -0.97 -26.80 17.55
C GLY A 359 -2.34 -26.32 17.06
N THR A 360 -2.57 -24.99 16.94
CA THR A 360 -3.79 -24.49 16.26
C THR A 360 -3.72 -24.85 14.78
N VAL A 361 -4.84 -25.33 14.24
CA VAL A 361 -4.95 -25.82 12.86
C VAL A 361 -6.05 -25.05 12.14
N PHE A 362 -5.73 -24.60 10.93
CA PHE A 362 -6.69 -24.13 9.93
C PHE A 362 -6.76 -25.17 8.81
N THR A 363 -7.95 -25.52 8.36
CA THR A 363 -8.14 -26.53 7.30
C THR A 363 -9.10 -26.02 6.25
N TYR A 364 -8.77 -26.31 5.00
CA TYR A 364 -9.68 -26.12 3.87
C TYR A 364 -9.48 -27.26 2.88
N ASN A 365 -10.56 -28.00 2.62
CA ASN A 365 -10.53 -29.22 1.80
C ASN A 365 -9.39 -30.16 2.26
N HIS A 366 -8.39 -30.36 1.41
CA HIS A 366 -7.23 -31.22 1.67
C HIS A 366 -5.99 -30.45 2.15
N MET A 367 -6.08 -29.12 2.29
CA MET A 367 -5.00 -28.30 2.84
C MET A 367 -5.13 -28.21 4.36
N THR A 368 -4.00 -28.35 5.03
CA THR A 368 -3.87 -28.14 6.47
C THR A 368 -2.78 -27.13 6.74
N MET A 369 -3.05 -26.12 7.56
CA MET A 369 -2.06 -25.18 8.07
C MET A 369 -1.98 -25.32 9.58
N THR A 370 -0.83 -25.69 10.10
CA THR A 370 -0.60 -25.90 11.53
C THR A 370 0.35 -24.84 12.07
N VAL A 371 -0.03 -24.17 13.13
CA VAL A 371 0.86 -23.26 13.88
C VAL A 371 1.87 -24.10 14.66
N LEU A 372 3.15 -23.95 14.33
CA LEU A 372 4.23 -24.65 15.04
C LEU A 372 4.81 -23.82 16.19
N TYR A 373 4.75 -22.49 16.09
CA TYR A 373 5.25 -21.57 17.10
C TYR A 373 4.48 -20.24 17.03
N ASN A 374 4.15 -19.70 18.17
CA ASN A 374 3.67 -18.34 18.37
C ASN A 374 3.84 -18.00 19.87
N ASP A 375 5.03 -17.59 20.26
CA ASP A 375 5.32 -17.12 21.61
C ASP A 375 6.10 -15.80 21.55
N ILE A 376 6.17 -15.11 22.67
CA ILE A 376 6.99 -13.89 22.80
C ILE A 376 8.45 -14.31 22.86
N GLY A 377 9.23 -13.91 21.84
CA GLY A 377 10.67 -14.11 21.77
C GLY A 377 11.45 -12.98 22.47
N THR A 378 12.78 -13.00 22.32
CA THR A 378 13.66 -11.94 22.84
C THR A 378 13.52 -10.61 22.10
N ASP A 379 12.98 -10.65 20.89
CA ASP A 379 12.69 -9.49 20.05
C ASP A 379 11.44 -9.77 19.18
N SER A 380 11.02 -8.80 18.37
CA SER A 380 9.87 -8.96 17.50
C SER A 380 10.04 -10.06 16.46
N ASN A 381 11.24 -10.21 15.90
CA ASN A 381 11.54 -11.24 14.90
C ASN A 381 11.35 -12.64 15.49
N ASN A 382 11.91 -12.87 16.67
CA ASN A 382 11.78 -14.13 17.39
C ASN A 382 10.37 -14.38 17.97
N SER A 383 9.47 -13.41 17.81
CA SER A 383 8.05 -13.54 18.12
C SER A 383 7.20 -13.88 16.90
N SER A 384 7.81 -14.21 15.75
CA SER A 384 7.11 -14.58 14.53
C SER A 384 6.25 -15.82 14.70
N ILE A 385 5.04 -15.81 14.12
CA ILE A 385 4.24 -17.02 13.95
C ILE A 385 4.95 -17.91 12.93
N VAL A 386 5.16 -19.18 13.28
CA VAL A 386 5.69 -20.20 12.38
C VAL A 386 4.55 -21.15 12.02
N VAL A 387 4.30 -21.34 10.73
CA VAL A 387 3.26 -22.25 10.25
C VAL A 387 3.80 -23.27 9.26
N MET A 388 3.25 -24.49 9.33
CA MET A 388 3.43 -25.53 8.34
C MET A 388 2.17 -25.65 7.52
N VAL A 389 2.31 -25.55 6.19
CA VAL A 389 1.23 -25.80 5.23
C VAL A 389 1.46 -27.16 4.60
N GLU A 390 0.45 -28.02 4.64
CA GLU A 390 0.48 -29.37 4.11
C GLU A 390 -0.61 -29.57 3.07
N TYR A 391 -0.25 -30.12 1.93
CA TYR A 391 -1.19 -30.46 0.86
C TYR A 391 -0.75 -31.74 0.14
N GLY A 392 -1.49 -32.80 0.33
CA GLY A 392 -1.12 -34.11 -0.15
C GLY A 392 0.24 -34.55 0.40
N SER A 393 1.21 -34.76 -0.48
CA SER A 393 2.55 -35.19 -0.09
C SER A 393 3.52 -34.03 0.16
N TYR A 394 3.12 -32.78 -0.04
CA TYR A 394 4.03 -31.61 -0.02
C TYR A 394 3.79 -30.72 1.19
N ARG A 395 4.89 -30.17 1.70
CA ARG A 395 4.94 -29.37 2.92
C ARG A 395 5.73 -28.09 2.71
N PHE A 396 5.17 -26.98 3.16
CA PHE A 396 5.75 -25.64 3.06
C PHE A 396 5.89 -25.05 4.46
N LEU A 397 7.11 -24.72 4.87
CA LEU A 397 7.38 -24.14 6.18
C LEU A 397 7.56 -22.62 6.06
N MET A 398 6.65 -21.86 6.70
CA MET A 398 6.67 -20.41 6.78
C MET A 398 7.22 -19.99 8.14
N THR A 399 8.35 -19.31 8.15
CA THR A 399 9.11 -19.05 9.39
C THR A 399 9.01 -17.61 9.87
N GLY A 400 8.45 -16.70 9.06
CA GLY A 400 8.63 -15.27 9.30
C GLY A 400 10.11 -14.94 9.48
N ASP A 401 10.45 -14.21 10.53
CA ASP A 401 11.81 -13.73 10.78
C ASP A 401 12.49 -14.36 11.99
N ILE A 402 12.06 -15.60 12.36
CA ILE A 402 12.71 -16.30 13.46
C ILE A 402 14.23 -16.39 13.26
N GLY A 403 14.95 -16.25 14.35
CA GLY A 403 16.38 -16.44 14.43
C GLY A 403 16.78 -17.73 15.14
N GLU A 404 18.08 -17.88 15.40
CA GLU A 404 18.69 -19.03 16.05
C GLU A 404 18.01 -19.44 17.37
N GLU A 405 17.48 -18.46 18.13
CA GLU A 405 16.77 -18.73 19.38
C GLU A 405 15.59 -19.67 19.17
N VAL A 406 14.67 -19.28 18.27
CA VAL A 406 13.44 -20.03 18.01
C VAL A 406 13.74 -21.32 17.25
N GLU A 407 14.62 -21.25 16.24
CA GLU A 407 15.09 -22.44 15.53
C GLU A 407 15.62 -23.51 16.50
N THR A 408 16.43 -23.10 17.48
CA THR A 408 16.95 -24.00 18.52
C THR A 408 15.85 -24.55 19.41
N LYS A 409 14.88 -23.72 19.81
CA LYS A 409 13.71 -24.19 20.59
C LYS A 409 12.92 -25.25 19.84
N LEU A 410 12.61 -25.02 18.56
CA LEU A 410 11.85 -25.94 17.73
C LEU A 410 12.59 -27.29 17.55
N VAL A 411 13.88 -27.24 17.23
CA VAL A 411 14.73 -28.44 17.06
C VAL A 411 14.84 -29.23 18.37
N ASN A 412 15.08 -28.55 19.49
CA ASN A 412 15.21 -29.21 20.80
C ASN A 412 13.88 -29.81 21.28
N ALA A 413 12.76 -29.18 20.97
CA ALA A 413 11.42 -29.68 21.24
C ALA A 413 11.02 -30.83 20.30
N LYS A 414 11.86 -31.15 19.30
CA LYS A 414 11.62 -32.20 18.28
C LYS A 414 10.31 -31.97 17.53
N VAL A 415 9.96 -30.68 17.27
CA VAL A 415 8.86 -30.34 16.39
C VAL A 415 9.15 -30.91 15.00
N ASP A 416 8.17 -31.51 14.36
CA ASP A 416 8.32 -31.96 12.97
C ASP A 416 8.41 -30.74 12.03
N LEU A 417 9.62 -30.43 11.59
CA LEU A 417 9.95 -29.31 10.70
C LEU A 417 10.15 -29.78 9.27
N THR A 418 10.00 -31.08 8.98
CA THR A 418 10.28 -31.64 7.65
C THR A 418 9.40 -30.95 6.61
N CYS A 419 10.00 -30.38 5.58
CA CYS A 419 9.29 -29.68 4.52
C CYS A 419 9.99 -29.83 3.16
N ASP A 420 9.25 -29.56 2.08
CA ASP A 420 9.81 -29.53 0.72
C ASP A 420 10.31 -28.12 0.38
N VAL A 421 9.57 -27.10 0.82
CA VAL A 421 9.87 -25.69 0.57
C VAL A 421 9.94 -24.93 1.89
N LEU A 422 11.05 -24.26 2.12
CA LEU A 422 11.32 -23.42 3.29
C LEU A 422 11.26 -21.93 2.91
N LYS A 423 10.38 -21.13 3.56
CA LYS A 423 10.60 -19.69 3.63
C LYS A 423 11.81 -19.46 4.54
N VAL A 424 12.88 -18.97 3.99
CA VAL A 424 14.12 -18.72 4.72
C VAL A 424 13.93 -17.58 5.73
N GLY A 425 14.23 -17.83 6.99
CA GLY A 425 14.00 -16.86 8.07
C GLY A 425 14.75 -15.56 7.89
N HIS A 426 14.12 -14.45 8.29
CA HIS A 426 14.69 -13.13 8.44
C HIS A 426 15.50 -12.68 7.21
N HIS A 427 14.90 -12.85 6.02
CA HIS A 427 15.43 -12.44 4.72
C HIS A 427 16.86 -12.93 4.42
N GLY A 428 17.27 -14.05 5.04
CA GLY A 428 18.62 -14.57 4.95
C GLY A 428 19.63 -13.87 5.87
N SER A 429 19.20 -13.42 7.03
CA SER A 429 20.06 -12.90 8.10
C SER A 429 21.15 -13.91 8.52
N LYS A 430 22.29 -13.41 8.95
CA LYS A 430 23.33 -14.27 9.52
C LYS A 430 22.91 -14.97 10.82
N TYR A 431 21.88 -14.47 11.48
CA TYR A 431 21.37 -14.98 12.76
C TYR A 431 20.20 -15.97 12.61
N SER A 432 19.83 -16.33 11.39
CA SER A 432 18.78 -17.32 11.09
C SER A 432 19.32 -18.43 10.20
N SER A 433 18.51 -19.46 9.97
CA SER A 433 18.87 -20.61 9.12
C SER A 433 20.11 -21.34 9.61
N THR A 434 20.10 -21.73 10.89
CA THR A 434 21.19 -22.50 11.51
C THR A 434 21.32 -23.87 10.84
N ALA A 435 22.54 -24.43 10.85
CA ALA A 435 22.77 -25.74 10.23
C ALA A 435 21.92 -26.87 10.87
N ALA A 436 21.65 -26.78 12.17
CA ALA A 436 20.80 -27.74 12.88
C ALA A 436 19.34 -27.64 12.42
N PHE A 437 18.83 -26.41 12.28
CA PHE A 437 17.48 -26.15 11.79
C PHE A 437 17.33 -26.61 10.32
N LEU A 438 18.23 -26.21 9.43
CA LEU A 438 18.19 -26.62 8.02
C LEU A 438 18.26 -28.14 7.87
N LYS A 439 19.06 -28.81 8.71
CA LYS A 439 19.08 -30.30 8.75
C LYS A 439 17.75 -30.88 9.22
N ALA A 440 17.09 -30.27 10.18
CA ALA A 440 15.79 -30.72 10.68
C ALA A 440 14.65 -30.50 9.67
N THR A 441 14.73 -29.44 8.86
CA THR A 441 13.74 -29.19 7.79
C THR A 441 13.88 -30.17 6.64
N GLY A 442 15.09 -30.60 6.30
CA GLY A 442 15.35 -31.43 5.13
C GLY A 442 14.85 -30.83 3.81
N ALA A 443 14.65 -29.51 3.77
CA ALA A 443 14.07 -28.81 2.64
C ALA A 443 14.89 -28.97 1.37
N ASN A 444 14.22 -29.18 0.24
CA ASN A 444 14.82 -29.21 -1.09
C ASN A 444 14.95 -27.82 -1.71
N TYR A 445 14.01 -26.94 -1.36
CA TYR A 445 13.89 -25.58 -1.89
C TYR A 445 13.79 -24.58 -0.74
N GLY A 446 14.43 -23.42 -0.94
CA GLY A 446 14.34 -22.30 -0.03
C GLY A 446 13.96 -21.02 -0.76
N VAL A 447 13.07 -20.23 -0.19
CA VAL A 447 12.71 -18.91 -0.73
C VAL A 447 13.16 -17.83 0.23
N ILE A 448 13.94 -16.88 -0.29
CA ILE A 448 14.34 -15.67 0.43
C ILE A 448 13.52 -14.50 -0.11
N CYS A 449 12.57 -14.02 0.67
CA CYS A 449 11.88 -12.77 0.39
C CYS A 449 12.81 -11.62 0.79
N VAL A 450 13.31 -10.88 -0.18
CA VAL A 450 14.34 -9.86 0.03
C VAL A 450 14.34 -8.86 -1.12
N GLY A 451 14.66 -7.61 -0.84
CA GLY A 451 14.88 -6.57 -1.82
C GLY A 451 16.14 -5.77 -1.53
N GLN A 452 16.25 -4.59 -2.12
CA GLN A 452 17.32 -3.67 -1.78
C GLN A 452 17.23 -3.30 -0.31
N ASN A 453 18.33 -3.50 0.43
CA ASN A 453 18.37 -3.25 1.86
C ASN A 453 19.76 -2.84 2.32
N ASP A 454 19.83 -2.14 3.47
CA ASP A 454 21.08 -1.71 4.11
C ASP A 454 21.58 -2.70 5.18
N TYR A 455 20.85 -3.79 5.41
CA TYR A 455 21.19 -4.84 6.38
C TYR A 455 22.23 -5.83 5.84
N GLY A 456 22.44 -5.82 4.51
CA GLY A 456 23.30 -6.77 3.81
C GLY A 456 22.68 -8.16 3.67
N HIS A 457 21.36 -8.26 3.67
CA HIS A 457 20.62 -9.49 3.45
C HIS A 457 20.40 -9.76 1.94
N PRO A 458 20.41 -11.04 1.51
CA PRO A 458 20.84 -12.18 2.30
C PRO A 458 22.35 -12.17 2.52
N THR A 459 22.77 -12.54 3.72
CA THR A 459 24.18 -12.59 4.07
C THR A 459 24.89 -13.79 3.44
N SER A 460 26.19 -13.64 3.14
CA SER A 460 27.00 -14.76 2.66
C SER A 460 26.99 -15.96 3.62
N ALA A 461 26.87 -15.70 4.93
CA ALA A 461 26.81 -16.76 5.93
C ALA A 461 25.54 -17.61 5.79
N ALA A 462 24.36 -16.98 5.64
CA ALA A 462 23.11 -17.69 5.41
C ALA A 462 23.13 -18.45 4.08
N LEU A 463 23.56 -17.81 2.98
CA LEU A 463 23.66 -18.45 1.67
C LEU A 463 24.60 -19.67 1.69
N ASN A 464 25.71 -19.60 2.41
CA ASN A 464 26.63 -20.73 2.56
C ASN A 464 26.01 -21.89 3.36
N ARG A 465 25.25 -21.61 4.42
CA ARG A 465 24.54 -22.66 5.18
C ARG A 465 23.47 -23.35 4.32
N LEU A 466 22.67 -22.59 3.58
CA LEU A 466 21.66 -23.11 2.64
C LEU A 466 22.32 -24.00 1.58
N ARG A 467 23.41 -23.51 0.95
CA ARG A 467 24.17 -24.30 -0.02
C ARG A 467 24.73 -25.59 0.59
N SER A 468 25.31 -25.51 1.79
CA SER A 468 25.85 -26.68 2.47
C SER A 468 24.79 -27.70 2.89
N ALA A 469 23.55 -27.25 3.06
CA ALA A 469 22.39 -28.10 3.28
C ALA A 469 21.80 -28.68 1.99
N GLY A 470 22.33 -28.32 0.82
CA GLY A 470 21.83 -28.80 -0.48
C GLY A 470 20.54 -28.12 -0.95
N ILE A 471 20.16 -27.01 -0.35
CA ILE A 471 18.89 -26.31 -0.63
C ILE A 471 19.03 -25.44 -1.89
N ASN A 472 18.12 -25.64 -2.85
CA ASN A 472 18.00 -24.80 -4.03
C ASN A 472 17.27 -23.49 -3.68
N VAL A 473 17.95 -22.36 -3.84
CA VAL A 473 17.46 -21.07 -3.32
C VAL A 473 16.88 -20.23 -4.45
N TYR A 474 15.65 -19.77 -4.26
CA TYR A 474 14.99 -18.68 -5.01
C TYR A 474 15.01 -17.40 -4.19
N ARG A 475 15.05 -16.25 -4.86
CA ARG A 475 15.09 -14.93 -4.20
C ARG A 475 14.16 -13.97 -4.92
N THR A 476 13.33 -13.24 -4.17
CA THR A 476 12.37 -12.31 -4.78
C THR A 476 13.06 -11.14 -5.50
N ASP A 477 14.22 -10.68 -5.04
CA ASP A 477 14.99 -9.61 -5.69
C ASP A 477 15.63 -10.04 -7.05
N ARG A 478 15.69 -11.34 -7.33
CA ARG A 478 16.28 -11.88 -8.55
C ARG A 478 15.28 -12.57 -9.47
N ASN A 479 14.30 -13.22 -8.87
CA ASN A 479 13.33 -14.04 -9.56
C ASN A 479 11.97 -13.34 -9.75
N GLY A 480 11.78 -12.12 -9.17
CA GLY A 480 10.46 -11.52 -9.07
C GLY A 480 9.57 -12.33 -8.11
N ASP A 481 8.31 -12.47 -8.44
CA ASP A 481 7.41 -13.34 -7.68
C ASP A 481 7.81 -14.81 -7.87
N VAL A 482 7.91 -15.54 -6.75
CA VAL A 482 8.31 -16.94 -6.74
C VAL A 482 7.10 -17.80 -6.42
N VAL A 483 6.63 -18.59 -7.38
CA VAL A 483 5.40 -19.37 -7.26
C VAL A 483 5.68 -20.85 -7.36
N PHE A 484 5.31 -21.59 -6.33
CA PHE A 484 5.21 -23.05 -6.34
C PHE A 484 3.74 -23.46 -6.47
N SER A 485 3.48 -24.58 -7.13
CA SER A 485 2.14 -25.16 -7.12
C SER A 485 2.20 -26.68 -7.01
N THR A 486 1.18 -27.24 -6.40
CA THR A 486 1.08 -28.71 -6.25
C THR A 486 -0.36 -29.18 -6.33
N ASN A 487 -0.57 -30.33 -6.97
CA ASN A 487 -1.82 -31.08 -6.91
C ASN A 487 -1.81 -32.15 -5.79
N GLY A 488 -0.88 -32.06 -4.85
CA GLY A 488 -0.69 -33.01 -3.76
C GLY A 488 0.19 -34.21 -4.11
N ALA A 489 0.34 -34.56 -5.38
CA ALA A 489 1.16 -35.69 -5.84
C ALA A 489 2.45 -35.21 -6.55
N THR A 490 2.42 -34.06 -7.19
CA THR A 490 3.56 -33.45 -7.89
C THR A 490 3.72 -32.01 -7.47
N LEU A 491 4.97 -31.52 -7.43
CA LEU A 491 5.30 -30.12 -7.15
C LEU A 491 5.80 -29.46 -8.45
N THR A 492 5.17 -28.37 -8.83
CA THR A 492 5.64 -27.52 -9.95
C THR A 492 6.49 -26.40 -9.37
N LEU A 493 7.71 -26.30 -9.88
CA LEU A 493 8.69 -25.31 -9.46
C LEU A 493 8.47 -23.95 -10.16
N PRO A 494 9.01 -22.87 -9.65
CA PRO A 494 8.86 -21.52 -10.21
C PRO A 494 9.27 -21.39 -11.69
N VAL A 495 10.13 -22.27 -12.17
CA VAL A 495 10.57 -22.35 -13.61
C VAL A 495 9.70 -23.25 -14.48
N GLY A 496 8.54 -23.69 -13.98
CA GLY A 496 7.60 -24.55 -14.72
C GLY A 496 7.98 -26.04 -14.78
N THR A 497 9.05 -26.46 -14.13
CA THR A 497 9.44 -27.87 -14.04
C THR A 497 8.65 -28.56 -12.95
N THR A 498 8.05 -29.71 -13.26
CA THR A 498 7.31 -30.52 -12.27
C THR A 498 8.18 -31.67 -11.77
N VAL A 499 8.21 -31.87 -10.46
CA VAL A 499 8.92 -32.96 -9.79
C VAL A 499 7.94 -33.78 -8.96
N SER A 500 8.17 -35.11 -8.88
CA SER A 500 7.48 -36.00 -7.95
C SER A 500 8.45 -36.48 -6.87
N ARG A 501 7.96 -36.89 -5.71
CA ARG A 501 8.83 -37.43 -4.64
C ARG A 501 9.60 -38.67 -5.08
N ASP A 502 9.02 -39.48 -5.96
CA ASP A 502 9.69 -40.67 -6.48
C ASP A 502 10.87 -40.35 -7.41
N ALA A 503 10.88 -39.18 -8.04
CA ALA A 503 11.97 -38.74 -8.89
C ALA A 503 13.13 -38.09 -8.10
N SER A 504 12.86 -37.58 -6.89
CA SER A 504 13.89 -36.92 -6.06
C SER A 504 14.98 -37.89 -5.57
N SER A 505 14.64 -39.17 -5.37
CA SER A 505 15.59 -40.21 -5.01
C SER A 505 16.60 -40.54 -6.12
N LEU A 506 16.32 -40.19 -7.36
CA LEU A 506 17.22 -40.37 -8.51
C LEU A 506 18.14 -39.18 -8.75
N TYR A 507 17.80 -38.00 -8.22
CA TYR A 507 18.60 -36.78 -8.38
C TYR A 507 19.78 -36.69 -7.41
N GLU A 508 19.75 -37.37 -6.27
CA GLU A 508 20.83 -37.38 -5.29
C GLU A 508 22.15 -37.99 -5.80
N LYS A 509 22.13 -38.70 -6.93
CA LYS A 509 23.33 -39.32 -7.53
C LYS A 509 24.00 -38.51 -8.66
N ALA A 510 23.43 -37.46 -9.17
CA ALA A 510 23.90 -36.80 -10.38
C ALA A 510 24.57 -35.41 -10.20
N THR A 511 24.52 -34.79 -9.04
CA THR A 511 24.95 -33.40 -8.87
C THR A 511 25.89 -33.13 -7.69
N SER A 512 26.91 -33.99 -7.52
CA SER A 512 28.15 -33.51 -6.89
C SER A 512 28.95 -32.78 -7.99
N ASN A 513 29.00 -31.47 -7.89
CA ASN A 513 29.74 -30.50 -8.70
C ASN A 513 29.03 -29.95 -9.95
N VAL A 514 28.12 -29.01 -9.80
CA VAL A 514 27.95 -27.89 -10.75
C VAL A 514 27.37 -26.68 -10.02
N GLU A 515 28.08 -25.56 -10.06
CA GLU A 515 27.59 -24.25 -9.62
C GLU A 515 26.50 -23.78 -10.62
N TYR A 516 25.26 -23.62 -10.17
CA TYR A 516 24.21 -22.98 -10.96
C TYR A 516 23.90 -21.59 -10.39
N TYR A 517 24.63 -20.62 -10.93
CA TYR A 517 24.10 -19.26 -11.08
C TYR A 517 23.75 -19.10 -12.55
N VAL A 518 22.55 -19.46 -12.97
CA VAL A 518 22.12 -19.23 -14.36
C VAL A 518 21.17 -18.04 -14.36
N SER A 519 21.64 -16.91 -14.90
CA SER A 519 20.75 -15.85 -15.34
C SER A 519 20.00 -16.35 -16.59
N ILE A 520 18.73 -16.00 -16.73
CA ILE A 520 17.84 -16.41 -17.85
C ILE A 520 18.42 -16.07 -19.24
N THR A 521 19.45 -15.23 -19.32
CA THR A 521 20.17 -14.88 -20.56
C THR A 521 21.10 -15.96 -21.07
N GLU A 522 21.54 -16.92 -20.26
CA GLU A 522 22.51 -17.95 -20.70
C GLU A 522 21.85 -19.24 -21.19
N ILE A 523 20.59 -19.51 -20.84
CA ILE A 523 19.88 -20.74 -21.28
C ILE A 523 19.61 -20.74 -22.79
N LYS A 524 19.55 -19.58 -23.46
CA LYS A 524 19.37 -19.49 -24.91
C LYS A 524 20.60 -19.87 -25.73
N LEU A 525 21.80 -19.93 -25.14
CA LEU A 525 23.03 -20.21 -25.89
C LEU A 525 23.44 -21.70 -25.85
N LEU A 526 22.94 -22.49 -24.92
CA LEU A 526 23.36 -23.91 -24.80
C LEU A 526 22.49 -24.89 -25.59
N CYS A 527 21.34 -24.50 -26.10
CA CYS A 527 20.49 -25.36 -26.93
C CYS A 527 20.87 -25.38 -28.43
N PHE A 528 21.81 -24.51 -28.87
CA PHE A 528 22.19 -24.46 -30.30
C PHE A 528 23.55 -25.10 -30.66
N SER A 529 24.30 -25.65 -29.71
CA SER A 529 25.63 -26.21 -30.00
C SER A 529 25.70 -27.73 -30.04
N SER A 530 24.58 -28.46 -29.89
CA SER A 530 24.62 -29.92 -29.83
C SER A 530 24.05 -30.65 -31.06
N VAL A 531 23.72 -29.96 -32.16
CA VAL A 531 23.13 -30.59 -33.36
C VAL A 531 24.07 -30.57 -34.59
N SER A 532 25.34 -30.31 -34.41
CA SER A 532 26.28 -30.32 -35.53
C SER A 532 27.45 -31.27 -35.32
N LYS A 533 27.21 -32.51 -34.97
CA LYS A 533 28.17 -33.60 -35.15
C LYS A 533 27.49 -34.95 -35.05
N ILE A 534 26.76 -35.35 -36.06
CA ILE A 534 26.62 -36.72 -36.58
C ILE A 534 26.01 -36.58 -37.97
N ILE A 535 26.84 -36.43 -38.97
CA ILE A 535 26.80 -37.00 -40.33
C ILE A 535 28.24 -37.25 -40.71
#